data_0d32d29c803051dbb45a6e698c1b9c83
#
_entry.id   0d32d29c803051dbb45a6e698c1b9c83
#
_cell.length_a   1.000
_cell.length_b   1.000
_cell.length_c   1.000
_cell.angle_alpha   90.00
_cell.angle_beta   90.00
_cell.angle_gamma   90.00
#
_symmetry.space_group_name_H-M   'P 1'
#
loop_
_entity.id
_entity.type
_entity.pdbx_description
1 polymer ?
#
loop_
_entity_poly.entity_id
_entity_poly.type
_entity_poly.pdbx_seq_one_letter_code
_entity_poly.pdbx_strand_id
1 'polypeptide(L)'
;MVMLPPAAAVDGYSHPPPLSRLLSPQSGSGQVPPGQVSHLQMSPLLHPLVGQHILSVRQFSKEQISHLFNVAHTLRLMVQKERSLEILKGKVMASIFYEVSTRTSSSFAAAMQRLGGSVVHSSEATSSSLKGESLADSVQIMSGYADVLVLRHPTPGAVESASRQCRKPLINAGDGVGEHPTQALLDVFTIREELGTVNGMTITMVGDLKHGRTVHSLAKLLTQYRITLRYVAPKNLHMPAEIVSYVASKGIKQEEFDSIEEALPDTDVLYMTRIQKERFASEEEYKACFGQFVLTPHIMTGAKQKMVVMHPLPRVNEIR
;
A
#
# COMPACT_ATOMS: atom_id res chain seq x y z
N MET A 1 3.61 -6.99 2.90
CA MET A 1 4.75 -6.16 3.28
C MET A 1 5.52 -6.87 4.37
N VAL A 2 6.83 -6.99 4.25
CA VAL A 2 7.70 -7.60 5.28
C VAL A 2 8.38 -6.46 6.01
N MET A 3 8.27 -6.45 7.34
CA MET A 3 9.01 -5.56 8.22
C MET A 3 10.15 -6.34 8.85
N LEU A 4 11.31 -5.75 8.89
CA LEU A 4 12.48 -6.30 9.57
C LEU A 4 12.75 -5.43 10.80
N PRO A 5 12.79 -6.00 12.01
CA PRO A 5 13.22 -5.25 13.18
C PRO A 5 14.71 -4.88 13.05
N PRO A 6 15.17 -3.77 13.64
CA PRO A 6 16.59 -3.43 13.68
C PRO A 6 17.36 -4.54 14.40
N ALA A 7 18.53 -4.87 13.86
CA ALA A 7 19.40 -5.88 14.44
C ALA A 7 20.08 -5.32 15.70
N ALA A 8 19.36 -5.33 16.84
CA ALA A 8 19.97 -5.20 18.16
C ALA A 8 18.96 -5.53 19.26
N ALA A 9 19.44 -6.32 20.21
CA ALA A 9 18.87 -6.70 21.50
C ALA A 9 18.07 -8.00 21.49
N VAL A 10 18.81 -9.09 21.51
CA VAL A 10 18.49 -10.26 22.33
C VAL A 10 18.67 -9.76 23.78
N ASP A 11 17.57 -9.52 24.45
CA ASP A 11 17.26 -9.49 25.89
C ASP A 11 16.29 -8.35 26.20
N GLY A 12 15.07 -8.71 26.61
CA GLY A 12 14.13 -7.80 27.25
C GLY A 12 12.89 -7.44 26.44
N TYR A 13 12.19 -8.39 25.83
CA TYR A 13 10.80 -8.19 25.42
C TYR A 13 9.93 -8.08 26.69
N SER A 14 9.75 -6.87 27.19
CA SER A 14 8.60 -6.58 28.04
C SER A 14 7.37 -6.56 27.13
N HIS A 15 6.49 -7.53 27.29
CA HIS A 15 5.17 -7.55 26.66
C HIS A 15 4.48 -6.20 26.82
N PRO A 16 3.75 -5.69 25.79
CA PRO A 16 2.86 -4.56 26.00
C PRO A 16 1.86 -4.91 27.10
N PRO A 17 1.44 -3.96 27.95
CA PRO A 17 0.56 -4.23 29.06
C PRO A 17 -0.72 -4.91 28.57
N PRO A 18 -1.25 -5.90 29.30
CA PRO A 18 -2.45 -6.60 28.90
C PRO A 18 -3.61 -5.63 28.78
N LEU A 19 -4.40 -5.76 27.71
CA LEU A 19 -5.59 -4.98 27.36
C LEU A 19 -6.68 -4.86 28.46
N SER A 20 -6.49 -5.50 29.61
CA SER A 20 -7.37 -5.43 30.79
C SER A 20 -7.38 -4.06 31.50
N ARG A 21 -6.47 -3.13 31.19
CA ARG A 21 -6.43 -1.80 31.82
C ARG A 21 -7.18 -0.69 31.06
N LEU A 22 -7.75 -0.96 29.89
CA LEU A 22 -8.54 0.02 29.13
C LEU A 22 -10.05 -0.23 29.12
N LEU A 23 -10.51 -1.25 29.81
CA LEU A 23 -11.94 -1.56 29.96
C LEU A 23 -12.28 -1.69 31.45
N SER A 24 -12.45 -0.57 32.13
CA SER A 24 -13.19 -0.54 33.39
C SER A 24 -14.67 -0.71 33.06
N PRO A 25 -15.37 -1.74 33.56
CA PRO A 25 -16.80 -1.87 33.33
C PRO A 25 -17.51 -0.87 34.22
N GLN A 26 -18.18 0.12 33.63
CA GLN A 26 -19.31 0.73 34.32
C GLN A 26 -20.43 -0.32 34.37
N SER A 27 -20.84 -0.63 35.57
CA SER A 27 -21.91 -1.56 35.90
C SER A 27 -23.23 -1.15 35.24
N GLY A 28 -23.63 -1.93 34.25
CA GLY A 28 -24.95 -1.90 33.63
C GLY A 28 -25.28 -3.29 33.11
N SER A 29 -26.07 -4.06 33.85
CA SER A 29 -26.57 -5.37 33.50
C SER A 29 -27.51 -5.27 32.30
N GLY A 30 -27.04 -5.62 31.12
CA GLY A 30 -27.84 -5.81 29.93
C GLY A 30 -27.26 -6.95 29.11
N GLN A 31 -27.88 -8.12 29.15
CA GLN A 31 -27.57 -9.23 28.27
C GLN A 31 -27.85 -8.81 26.83
N VAL A 32 -26.81 -8.82 26.00
CA VAL A 32 -26.93 -8.64 24.54
C VAL A 32 -27.24 -9.99 23.92
N PRO A 33 -28.39 -10.15 23.21
CA PRO A 33 -28.73 -11.41 22.55
C PRO A 33 -27.75 -11.72 21.41
N PRO A 34 -27.40 -13.00 21.17
CA PRO A 34 -26.55 -13.39 20.06
C PRO A 34 -27.31 -13.20 18.74
N GLY A 35 -26.81 -12.31 17.86
CA GLY A 35 -27.37 -12.16 16.52
C GLY A 35 -27.51 -10.75 15.95
N GLN A 36 -27.21 -9.70 16.69
CA GLN A 36 -27.15 -8.36 16.12
C GLN A 36 -25.69 -7.97 15.90
N VAL A 37 -25.21 -8.25 14.70
CA VAL A 37 -24.08 -7.48 14.13
C VAL A 37 -24.62 -6.07 13.98
N SER A 38 -24.29 -5.20 14.94
CA SER A 38 -24.58 -3.78 14.83
C SER A 38 -24.04 -3.32 13.49
N HIS A 39 -24.95 -2.84 12.63
CA HIS A 39 -24.55 -2.17 11.38
C HIS A 39 -23.41 -1.23 11.71
N LEU A 40 -22.21 -1.48 11.15
CA LEU A 40 -21.14 -0.51 11.14
C LEU A 40 -21.74 0.75 10.53
N GLN A 41 -22.16 1.71 11.37
CA GLN A 41 -22.65 2.99 10.90
C GLN A 41 -21.48 3.61 10.17
N MET A 42 -21.57 3.63 8.83
CA MET A 42 -20.58 4.28 8.00
C MET A 42 -20.54 5.75 8.37
N SER A 43 -19.37 6.18 8.85
CA SER A 43 -19.17 7.61 9.15
C SER A 43 -19.49 8.45 7.91
N PRO A 44 -20.12 9.61 8.07
CA PRO A 44 -20.36 10.57 6.99
C PRO A 44 -19.11 10.90 6.16
N LEU A 45 -17.92 10.74 6.74
CA LEU A 45 -16.64 10.96 6.06
C LEU A 45 -16.31 9.94 4.95
N LEU A 46 -16.88 8.73 5.00
CA LEU A 46 -16.74 7.74 3.91
C LEU A 46 -17.86 7.81 2.89
N HIS A 47 -18.96 8.50 3.20
CA HIS A 47 -20.07 8.63 2.25
C HIS A 47 -19.63 9.08 0.85
N PRO A 48 -18.68 10.02 0.70
CA PRO A 48 -18.18 10.42 -0.62
C PRO A 48 -17.44 9.31 -1.40
N LEU A 49 -16.96 8.24 -0.74
CA LEU A 49 -16.25 7.13 -1.38
C LEU A 49 -17.18 6.00 -1.82
N VAL A 50 -18.44 6.01 -1.36
CA VAL A 50 -19.41 4.97 -1.73
C VAL A 50 -19.74 5.05 -3.21
N GLY A 51 -19.55 3.93 -3.90
CA GLY A 51 -19.78 3.85 -5.35
C GLY A 51 -18.69 4.48 -6.21
N GLN A 52 -17.68 5.13 -5.61
CA GLN A 52 -16.60 5.76 -6.36
C GLN A 52 -15.53 4.75 -6.79
N HIS A 53 -14.87 5.03 -7.91
CA HIS A 53 -13.64 4.35 -8.28
C HIS A 53 -12.49 4.81 -7.39
N ILE A 54 -11.54 3.91 -7.11
CA ILE A 54 -10.29 4.21 -6.38
C ILE A 54 -9.14 4.14 -7.38
N LEU A 55 -8.78 5.26 -7.97
CA LEU A 55 -7.84 5.35 -9.09
C LEU A 55 -6.49 5.97 -8.70
N SER A 56 -6.50 6.92 -7.78
CA SER A 56 -5.32 7.70 -7.39
C SER A 56 -5.32 8.00 -5.89
N VAL A 57 -4.12 8.14 -5.31
CA VAL A 57 -3.96 8.60 -3.92
C VAL A 57 -4.41 10.04 -3.71
N ARG A 58 -4.49 10.84 -4.78
CA ARG A 58 -4.87 12.27 -4.71
C ARG A 58 -6.35 12.48 -4.41
N GLN A 59 -7.19 11.46 -4.56
CA GLN A 59 -8.63 11.56 -4.30
C GLN A 59 -9.00 11.55 -2.81
N PHE A 60 -8.04 11.24 -1.92
CA PHE A 60 -8.30 11.13 -0.50
C PHE A 60 -7.94 12.40 0.26
N SER A 61 -8.84 12.88 1.12
CA SER A 61 -8.49 13.84 2.16
C SER A 61 -7.82 13.15 3.34
N LYS A 62 -7.14 13.93 4.19
CA LYS A 62 -6.51 13.42 5.41
C LYS A 62 -7.51 12.77 6.36
N GLU A 63 -8.70 13.34 6.48
CA GLU A 63 -9.80 12.82 7.30
C GLU A 63 -10.30 11.48 6.77
N GLN A 64 -10.45 11.35 5.44
CA GLN A 64 -10.84 10.10 4.79
C GLN A 64 -9.79 9.01 5.00
N ILE A 65 -8.49 9.34 4.88
CA ILE A 65 -7.39 8.41 5.16
C ILE A 65 -7.44 7.96 6.62
N SER A 66 -7.58 8.89 7.56
CA SER A 66 -7.64 8.57 8.99
C SER A 66 -8.81 7.65 9.32
N HIS A 67 -9.98 7.92 8.75
CA HIS A 67 -11.16 7.08 8.93
C HIS A 67 -10.97 5.69 8.31
N LEU A 68 -10.45 5.62 7.08
CA LEU A 68 -10.14 4.37 6.39
C LEU A 68 -9.19 3.50 7.24
N PHE A 69 -8.18 4.11 7.84
CA PHE A 69 -7.23 3.40 8.69
C PHE A 69 -7.85 2.90 10.00
N ASN A 70 -8.79 3.64 10.58
CA ASN A 70 -9.50 3.18 11.78
C ASN A 70 -10.40 1.98 11.45
N VAL A 71 -11.10 2.02 10.31
CA VAL A 71 -11.88 0.87 9.82
C VAL A 71 -10.96 -0.33 9.55
N ALA A 72 -9.83 -0.13 8.88
CA ALA A 72 -8.86 -1.19 8.60
C ALA A 72 -8.30 -1.82 9.88
N HIS A 73 -7.97 -1.00 10.89
CA HIS A 73 -7.52 -1.47 12.21
C HIS A 73 -8.60 -2.35 12.88
N THR A 74 -9.85 -1.86 12.92
CA THR A 74 -10.98 -2.60 13.50
C THR A 74 -11.21 -3.92 12.78
N LEU A 75 -11.26 -3.92 11.44
CA LEU A 75 -11.45 -5.14 10.65
C LEU A 75 -10.30 -6.13 10.85
N ARG A 76 -9.06 -5.65 10.97
CA ARG A 76 -7.90 -6.49 11.26
C ARG A 76 -8.08 -7.24 12.59
N LEU A 77 -8.48 -6.53 13.65
CA LEU A 77 -8.72 -7.14 14.97
C LEU A 77 -9.88 -8.15 14.93
N MET A 78 -10.98 -7.81 14.26
CA MET A 78 -12.12 -8.72 14.10
C MET A 78 -11.71 -9.99 13.35
N VAL A 79 -11.00 -9.88 12.24
CA VAL A 79 -10.52 -11.03 11.46
C VAL A 79 -9.51 -11.87 12.25
N GLN A 80 -8.64 -11.25 13.05
CA GLN A 80 -7.71 -11.98 13.91
C GLN A 80 -8.46 -12.82 14.96
N LYS A 81 -9.55 -12.31 15.52
CA LYS A 81 -10.36 -12.97 16.53
C LYS A 81 -11.25 -14.06 15.91
N GLU A 82 -11.99 -13.73 14.87
CA GLU A 82 -13.09 -14.55 14.34
C GLU A 82 -12.72 -15.34 13.09
N ARG A 83 -11.52 -15.09 12.51
CA ARG A 83 -10.97 -15.73 11.31
C ARG A 83 -11.68 -15.35 10.01
N SER A 84 -13.00 -15.27 10.00
CA SER A 84 -13.82 -14.81 8.88
C SER A 84 -15.03 -14.02 9.39
N LEU A 85 -15.51 -13.09 8.56
CA LEU A 85 -16.65 -12.24 8.84
C LEU A 85 -17.69 -12.42 7.72
N GLU A 86 -18.96 -12.03 7.97
CA GLU A 86 -20.04 -12.09 6.97
C GLU A 86 -20.43 -10.68 6.43
N ILE A 87 -19.55 -9.68 6.58
CA ILE A 87 -19.83 -8.28 6.21
C ILE A 87 -20.14 -8.14 4.71
N LEU A 88 -19.45 -8.93 3.87
CA LEU A 88 -19.62 -8.93 2.42
C LEU A 88 -20.31 -10.19 1.90
N LYS A 89 -21.09 -10.86 2.73
CA LYS A 89 -21.87 -12.04 2.32
C LYS A 89 -22.77 -11.72 1.12
N GLY A 90 -22.70 -12.54 0.09
CA GLY A 90 -23.42 -12.36 -1.16
C GLY A 90 -22.83 -11.32 -2.11
N LYS A 91 -21.71 -10.67 -1.76
CA LYS A 91 -20.97 -9.76 -2.64
C LYS A 91 -19.92 -10.50 -3.45
N VAL A 92 -19.69 -10.04 -4.68
CA VAL A 92 -18.72 -10.61 -5.62
C VAL A 92 -17.70 -9.55 -6.01
N MET A 93 -16.42 -9.93 -5.97
CA MET A 93 -15.31 -9.12 -6.47
C MET A 93 -14.78 -9.74 -7.76
N ALA A 94 -14.66 -8.94 -8.84
CA ALA A 94 -13.90 -9.32 -10.02
C ALA A 94 -12.43 -8.92 -9.85
N SER A 95 -11.54 -9.92 -9.91
CA SER A 95 -10.09 -9.74 -9.81
C SER A 95 -9.47 -9.89 -11.21
N ILE A 96 -9.10 -8.75 -11.83
CA ILE A 96 -8.68 -8.67 -13.24
C ILE A 96 -7.23 -8.21 -13.30
N PHE A 97 -6.32 -9.11 -13.73
CA PHE A 97 -4.89 -8.85 -13.70
C PHE A 97 -4.25 -9.13 -15.07
N TYR A 98 -3.91 -8.06 -15.79
CA TYR A 98 -3.16 -8.07 -17.07
C TYR A 98 -1.64 -7.98 -16.87
N GLU A 99 -1.18 -7.71 -15.66
CA GLU A 99 0.22 -7.78 -15.25
C GLU A 99 0.35 -8.78 -14.11
N VAL A 100 1.32 -9.69 -14.19
CA VAL A 100 1.55 -10.74 -13.17
C VAL A 100 1.72 -10.16 -11.78
N SER A 101 0.93 -10.64 -10.82
CA SER A 101 0.99 -10.18 -9.44
C SER A 101 0.42 -11.21 -8.47
N THR A 102 1.29 -12.05 -7.91
CA THR A 102 0.88 -13.04 -6.90
C THR A 102 0.39 -12.37 -5.61
N ARG A 103 1.16 -11.43 -5.07
CA ARG A 103 0.84 -10.80 -3.79
C ARG A 103 -0.42 -9.95 -3.84
N THR A 104 -0.52 -9.04 -4.82
CA THR A 104 -1.65 -8.12 -4.89
C THR A 104 -2.96 -8.87 -5.17
N SER A 105 -2.99 -9.77 -6.14
CA SER A 105 -4.20 -10.56 -6.46
C SER A 105 -4.64 -11.42 -5.27
N SER A 106 -3.68 -12.12 -4.64
CA SER A 106 -3.99 -12.98 -3.48
C SER A 106 -4.43 -12.17 -2.26
N SER A 107 -3.86 -10.96 -2.03
CA SER A 107 -4.27 -10.14 -0.88
C SER A 107 -5.69 -9.61 -1.03
N PHE A 108 -6.08 -9.15 -2.22
CA PHE A 108 -7.47 -8.75 -2.49
C PHE A 108 -8.44 -9.92 -2.38
N ALA A 109 -8.07 -11.08 -2.94
CA ALA A 109 -8.89 -12.29 -2.84
C ALA A 109 -9.06 -12.74 -1.38
N ALA A 110 -7.98 -12.78 -0.61
CA ALA A 110 -8.02 -13.13 0.80
C ALA A 110 -8.85 -12.14 1.62
N ALA A 111 -8.73 -10.84 1.36
CA ALA A 111 -9.53 -9.81 2.04
C ALA A 111 -11.03 -10.01 1.75
N MET A 112 -11.40 -10.20 0.48
CA MET A 112 -12.80 -10.41 0.08
C MET A 112 -13.40 -11.66 0.76
N GLN A 113 -12.66 -12.78 0.74
CA GLN A 113 -13.10 -14.04 1.35
C GLN A 113 -13.19 -13.96 2.89
N ARG A 114 -12.21 -13.30 3.55
CA ARG A 114 -12.25 -13.10 5.00
C ARG A 114 -13.41 -12.22 5.47
N LEU A 115 -13.91 -11.36 4.59
CA LEU A 115 -15.09 -10.54 4.85
C LEU A 115 -16.40 -11.23 4.42
N GLY A 116 -16.35 -12.48 3.93
CA GLY A 116 -17.53 -13.30 3.60
C GLY A 116 -18.00 -13.16 2.15
N GLY A 117 -17.27 -12.47 1.29
CA GLY A 117 -17.59 -12.34 -0.15
C GLY A 117 -16.94 -13.41 -1.01
N SER A 118 -17.24 -13.39 -2.30
CA SER A 118 -16.73 -14.31 -3.32
C SER A 118 -15.84 -13.57 -4.33
N VAL A 119 -14.97 -14.31 -5.03
CA VAL A 119 -14.04 -13.75 -6.02
C VAL A 119 -14.19 -14.49 -7.36
N VAL A 120 -14.28 -13.70 -8.43
CA VAL A 120 -14.16 -14.18 -9.81
C VAL A 120 -12.83 -13.68 -10.36
N HIS A 121 -11.98 -14.58 -10.81
CA HIS A 121 -10.67 -14.24 -11.36
C HIS A 121 -10.68 -14.18 -12.89
N SER A 122 -9.97 -13.18 -13.43
CA SER A 122 -9.65 -13.08 -14.86
C SER A 122 -8.18 -12.68 -15.01
N SER A 123 -7.45 -13.36 -15.86
CA SER A 123 -6.07 -13.02 -16.21
C SER A 123 -5.94 -12.89 -17.73
N GLU A 124 -4.96 -12.10 -18.18
CA GLU A 124 -4.73 -11.92 -19.62
C GLU A 124 -4.56 -13.25 -20.36
N ALA A 125 -3.77 -14.16 -19.81
CA ALA A 125 -3.46 -15.47 -20.41
C ALA A 125 -4.67 -16.38 -20.61
N THR A 126 -5.81 -16.11 -19.95
CA THR A 126 -7.02 -16.94 -20.00
C THR A 126 -8.27 -16.15 -20.36
N SER A 127 -8.12 -14.88 -20.74
CA SER A 127 -9.25 -13.98 -21.03
C SER A 127 -9.55 -13.86 -22.52
N SER A 128 -10.71 -13.29 -22.84
CA SER A 128 -11.11 -12.96 -24.20
C SER A 128 -10.25 -11.89 -24.88
N SER A 129 -9.36 -11.22 -24.14
CA SER A 129 -8.38 -10.30 -24.71
C SER A 129 -7.49 -10.97 -25.76
N LEU A 130 -7.20 -12.27 -25.61
CA LEU A 130 -6.50 -13.08 -26.61
C LEU A 130 -7.27 -13.18 -27.94
N LYS A 131 -8.58 -12.93 -27.94
CA LYS A 131 -9.44 -12.90 -29.13
C LYS A 131 -9.63 -11.49 -29.69
N GLY A 132 -8.96 -10.47 -29.10
CA GLY A 132 -9.06 -9.07 -29.51
C GLY A 132 -10.13 -8.26 -28.78
N GLU A 133 -10.73 -8.78 -27.68
CA GLU A 133 -11.63 -8.00 -26.82
C GLU A 133 -10.91 -6.83 -26.19
N SER A 134 -11.54 -5.66 -26.23
CA SER A 134 -10.96 -4.46 -25.60
C SER A 134 -11.02 -4.53 -24.07
N LEU A 135 -10.08 -3.84 -23.39
CA LEU A 135 -10.10 -3.70 -21.93
C LEU A 135 -11.41 -3.04 -21.44
N ALA A 136 -11.95 -2.09 -22.22
CA ALA A 136 -13.19 -1.40 -21.88
C ALA A 136 -14.38 -2.37 -21.89
N ASP A 137 -14.50 -3.23 -22.91
CA ASP A 137 -15.56 -4.23 -23.01
C ASP A 137 -15.44 -5.27 -21.91
N SER A 138 -14.22 -5.79 -21.66
CA SER A 138 -13.95 -6.72 -20.57
C SER A 138 -14.39 -6.16 -19.22
N VAL A 139 -14.04 -4.90 -18.89
CA VAL A 139 -14.42 -4.24 -17.64
C VAL A 139 -15.93 -3.99 -17.58
N GLN A 140 -16.56 -3.59 -18.69
CA GLN A 140 -17.99 -3.39 -18.76
C GLN A 140 -18.77 -4.69 -18.47
N ILE A 141 -18.38 -5.81 -19.10
CA ILE A 141 -19.00 -7.11 -18.90
C ILE A 141 -18.79 -7.59 -17.47
N MET A 142 -17.56 -7.53 -16.95
CA MET A 142 -17.25 -7.95 -15.58
C MET A 142 -17.98 -7.10 -14.53
N SER A 143 -18.29 -5.84 -14.84
CA SER A 143 -19.12 -5.00 -13.98
C SER A 143 -20.57 -5.46 -13.86
N GLY A 144 -21.05 -6.28 -14.79
CA GLY A 144 -22.34 -6.93 -14.73
C GLY A 144 -22.36 -8.15 -13.79
N TYR A 145 -21.21 -8.77 -13.54
CA TYR A 145 -21.07 -9.97 -12.71
C TYR A 145 -20.66 -9.68 -11.26
N ALA A 146 -20.07 -8.54 -11.01
CA ALA A 146 -19.45 -8.21 -9.72
C ALA A 146 -20.02 -6.93 -9.10
N ASP A 147 -19.85 -6.80 -7.78
CA ASP A 147 -20.18 -5.60 -7.01
C ASP A 147 -19.00 -4.61 -6.94
N VAL A 148 -17.78 -5.11 -7.10
CA VAL A 148 -16.54 -4.33 -7.12
C VAL A 148 -15.53 -5.00 -8.05
N LEU A 149 -14.73 -4.18 -8.76
CA LEU A 149 -13.65 -4.67 -9.62
C LEU A 149 -12.31 -4.24 -9.06
N VAL A 150 -11.31 -5.12 -9.17
CA VAL A 150 -9.89 -4.83 -8.91
C VAL A 150 -9.15 -5.06 -10.21
N LEU A 151 -8.54 -4.00 -10.75
CA LEU A 151 -7.87 -4.04 -12.04
C LEU A 151 -6.40 -3.67 -11.91
N ARG A 152 -5.51 -4.49 -12.48
CA ARG A 152 -4.11 -4.21 -12.69
C ARG A 152 -3.74 -4.34 -14.15
N HIS A 153 -3.04 -3.31 -14.68
CA HIS A 153 -2.66 -3.25 -16.10
C HIS A 153 -1.20 -2.79 -16.26
N PRO A 154 -0.43 -3.29 -17.27
CA PRO A 154 0.95 -2.87 -17.50
C PRO A 154 1.07 -1.44 -18.06
N THR A 155 0.04 -0.91 -18.72
CA THR A 155 0.06 0.40 -19.35
C THR A 155 -0.44 1.49 -18.39
N PRO A 156 0.35 2.58 -18.16
CA PRO A 156 -0.10 3.71 -17.37
C PRO A 156 -1.37 4.36 -17.93
N GLY A 157 -2.32 4.73 -17.05
CA GLY A 157 -3.59 5.35 -17.41
C GLY A 157 -4.66 4.37 -17.93
N ALA A 158 -4.33 3.10 -18.18
CA ALA A 158 -5.29 2.12 -18.67
C ALA A 158 -6.43 1.86 -17.68
N VAL A 159 -6.14 1.84 -16.38
CA VAL A 159 -7.16 1.64 -15.33
C VAL A 159 -8.13 2.83 -15.27
N GLU A 160 -7.63 4.05 -15.38
CA GLU A 160 -8.47 5.25 -15.45
C GLU A 160 -9.34 5.25 -16.71
N SER A 161 -8.76 4.93 -17.87
CA SER A 161 -9.52 4.84 -19.12
C SER A 161 -10.64 3.79 -19.04
N ALA A 162 -10.35 2.60 -18.51
CA ALA A 162 -11.33 1.53 -18.36
C ALA A 162 -12.44 1.87 -17.35
N SER A 163 -12.12 2.67 -16.31
CA SER A 163 -13.10 3.06 -15.28
C SER A 163 -14.29 3.83 -15.87
N ARG A 164 -14.11 4.54 -16.98
CA ARG A 164 -15.18 5.31 -17.65
C ARG A 164 -16.31 4.44 -18.19
N GLN A 165 -16.03 3.17 -18.46
CA GLN A 165 -17.01 2.18 -18.92
C GLN A 165 -17.50 1.26 -17.78
N CYS A 166 -16.90 1.39 -16.59
CA CYS A 166 -17.22 0.54 -15.45
C CYS A 166 -18.40 1.11 -14.64
N ARG A 167 -19.47 0.34 -14.52
CA ARG A 167 -20.68 0.73 -13.76
C ARG A 167 -20.59 0.44 -12.25
N LYS A 168 -19.54 -0.21 -11.80
CA LYS A 168 -19.30 -0.60 -10.42
C LYS A 168 -18.00 0.03 -9.91
N PRO A 169 -17.82 0.18 -8.60
CA PRO A 169 -16.55 0.61 -8.06
C PRO A 169 -15.39 -0.19 -8.63
N LEU A 170 -14.37 0.51 -9.13
CA LEU A 170 -13.16 -0.08 -9.68
C LEU A 170 -11.97 0.40 -8.86
N ILE A 171 -11.13 -0.53 -8.42
CA ILE A 171 -9.93 -0.27 -7.62
C ILE A 171 -8.69 -0.50 -8.48
N ASN A 172 -7.86 0.53 -8.60
CA ASN A 172 -6.56 0.45 -9.25
C ASN A 172 -5.58 -0.35 -8.38
N ALA A 173 -5.20 -1.54 -8.83
CA ALA A 173 -4.21 -2.42 -8.21
C ALA A 173 -2.81 -2.29 -8.84
N GLY A 174 -2.57 -1.20 -9.56
CA GLY A 174 -1.32 -0.85 -10.25
C GLY A 174 -1.49 -0.73 -11.76
N ASP A 175 -1.02 0.36 -12.33
CA ASP A 175 -1.03 0.64 -13.76
C ASP A 175 0.36 1.06 -14.27
N GLY A 176 1.12 0.11 -14.75
CA GLY A 176 2.48 0.34 -15.25
C GLY A 176 3.39 1.04 -14.24
N VAL A 177 3.97 2.17 -14.62
CA VAL A 177 4.76 3.06 -13.75
C VAL A 177 3.91 4.18 -13.12
N GLY A 178 2.60 4.19 -13.36
CA GLY A 178 1.67 5.22 -12.90
C GLY A 178 1.42 5.19 -11.39
N GLU A 179 0.28 4.66 -10.96
CA GLU A 179 -0.09 4.65 -9.55
C GLU A 179 -0.37 3.25 -8.99
N HIS A 180 -0.23 3.13 -7.68
CA HIS A 180 -0.66 1.96 -6.91
C HIS A 180 -1.27 2.46 -5.58
N PRO A 181 -2.49 3.01 -5.61
CA PRO A 181 -3.06 3.72 -4.46
C PRO A 181 -3.20 2.84 -3.22
N THR A 182 -3.61 1.59 -3.37
CA THR A 182 -3.77 0.68 -2.22
C THR A 182 -2.43 0.28 -1.58
N GLN A 183 -1.33 0.24 -2.36
CA GLN A 183 0.00 0.05 -1.80
C GLN A 183 0.41 1.24 -0.93
N ALA A 184 0.24 2.47 -1.43
CA ALA A 184 0.57 3.66 -0.65
C ALA A 184 -0.26 3.76 0.63
N LEU A 185 -1.56 3.45 0.57
CA LEU A 185 -2.43 3.41 1.75
C LEU A 185 -1.95 2.39 2.79
N LEU A 186 -1.61 1.15 2.37
CA LEU A 186 -1.13 0.14 3.31
C LEU A 186 0.26 0.49 3.89
N ASP A 187 1.12 1.17 3.12
CA ASP A 187 2.43 1.62 3.60
C ASP A 187 2.27 2.69 4.69
N VAL A 188 1.45 3.71 4.45
CA VAL A 188 1.16 4.75 5.46
C VAL A 188 0.42 4.17 6.67
N PHE A 189 -0.50 3.22 6.46
CA PHE A 189 -1.14 2.50 7.55
C PHE A 189 -0.12 1.77 8.42
N THR A 190 0.85 1.10 7.81
CA THR A 190 1.91 0.39 8.53
C THR A 190 2.80 1.34 9.32
N ILE A 191 3.22 2.47 8.73
CA ILE A 191 3.98 3.51 9.44
C ILE A 191 3.23 3.96 10.70
N ARG A 192 1.92 4.22 10.57
CA ARG A 192 1.08 4.62 11.69
C ARG A 192 0.99 3.54 12.78
N GLU A 193 0.82 2.28 12.39
CA GLU A 193 0.68 1.17 13.35
C GLU A 193 1.98 0.88 14.11
N GLU A 194 3.13 1.01 13.44
CA GLU A 194 4.44 0.68 14.04
C GLU A 194 5.03 1.85 14.84
N LEU A 195 4.86 3.09 14.36
CA LEU A 195 5.45 4.26 15.00
C LEU A 195 4.44 5.12 15.77
N GLY A 196 3.16 4.76 15.75
CA GLY A 196 2.07 5.48 16.43
C GLY A 196 1.64 6.76 15.73
N THR A 197 2.46 7.30 14.82
CA THR A 197 2.19 8.54 14.06
C THR A 197 2.89 8.50 12.71
N VAL A 198 2.43 9.34 11.78
CA VAL A 198 3.13 9.64 10.53
C VAL A 198 3.71 11.06 10.57
N ASN A 199 3.10 11.95 11.39
CA ASN A 199 3.58 13.32 11.49
C ASN A 199 4.91 13.42 12.24
N GLY A 200 5.80 14.24 11.74
CA GLY A 200 7.14 14.46 12.30
C GLY A 200 8.17 13.43 11.85
N MET A 201 7.78 12.46 11.01
CA MET A 201 8.69 11.40 10.57
C MET A 201 9.57 11.85 9.41
N THR A 202 10.81 11.35 9.40
CA THR A 202 11.74 11.39 8.27
C THR A 202 11.68 10.05 7.55
N ILE A 203 11.28 10.06 6.28
CA ILE A 203 11.07 8.87 5.47
C ILE A 203 12.09 8.87 4.34
N THR A 204 13.00 7.91 4.34
CA THR A 204 14.05 7.76 3.34
C THR A 204 13.66 6.67 2.34
N MET A 205 13.53 7.03 1.07
CA MET A 205 13.21 6.12 -0.03
C MET A 205 14.49 5.77 -0.78
N VAL A 206 14.76 4.47 -0.94
CA VAL A 206 16.04 3.96 -1.48
C VAL A 206 15.80 3.02 -2.66
N GLY A 207 16.60 3.18 -3.73
CA GLY A 207 16.67 2.26 -4.86
C GLY A 207 16.16 2.83 -6.17
N ASP A 208 15.28 2.11 -6.89
CA ASP A 208 14.71 2.58 -8.16
C ASP A 208 13.54 3.55 -7.90
N LEU A 209 13.86 4.84 -7.78
CA LEU A 209 12.85 5.87 -7.56
C LEU A 209 12.23 6.36 -8.86
N LYS A 210 12.86 6.09 -10.01
CA LYS A 210 12.37 6.53 -11.33
C LYS A 210 11.19 5.70 -11.82
N HIS A 211 11.27 4.38 -11.71
CA HIS A 211 10.24 3.47 -12.23
C HIS A 211 9.30 2.94 -11.14
N GLY A 212 9.58 3.30 -9.88
CA GLY A 212 8.88 2.79 -8.71
C GLY A 212 7.51 3.44 -8.48
N ARG A 213 6.44 2.95 -9.13
CA ARG A 213 5.06 3.44 -8.85
C ARG A 213 4.69 3.42 -7.37
N THR A 214 5.28 2.52 -6.58
CA THR A 214 5.04 2.44 -5.13
C THR A 214 5.57 3.67 -4.41
N VAL A 215 6.80 4.10 -4.70
CA VAL A 215 7.39 5.32 -4.11
C VAL A 215 6.72 6.58 -4.64
N HIS A 216 6.27 6.61 -5.90
CA HIS A 216 5.53 7.75 -6.46
C HIS A 216 4.20 7.96 -5.74
N SER A 217 3.39 6.90 -5.60
CA SER A 217 2.12 6.98 -4.88
C SER A 217 2.32 7.24 -3.39
N LEU A 218 3.34 6.64 -2.77
CA LEU A 218 3.66 6.88 -1.37
C LEU A 218 4.07 8.33 -1.12
N ALA A 219 4.99 8.88 -1.93
CA ALA A 219 5.42 10.27 -1.81
C ALA A 219 4.25 11.25 -1.93
N LYS A 220 3.35 11.03 -2.91
CA LYS A 220 2.13 11.85 -3.08
C LYS A 220 1.19 11.73 -1.87
N LEU A 221 0.94 10.52 -1.34
CA LEU A 221 0.04 10.32 -0.21
C LEU A 221 0.59 10.93 1.08
N LEU A 222 1.90 10.84 1.28
CA LEU A 222 2.60 11.39 2.44
C LEU A 222 2.53 12.92 2.51
N THR A 223 2.21 13.62 1.42
CA THR A 223 1.99 15.08 1.45
C THR A 223 0.79 15.50 2.33
N GLN A 224 -0.06 14.57 2.74
CA GLN A 224 -1.14 14.82 3.71
C GLN A 224 -0.63 14.95 5.16
N TYR A 225 0.67 14.74 5.40
CA TYR A 225 1.29 14.73 6.72
C TYR A 225 2.46 15.71 6.80
N ARG A 226 2.85 16.10 8.01
CA ARG A 226 4.05 16.88 8.25
C ARG A 226 5.24 15.92 8.36
N ILE A 227 6.01 15.79 7.29
CA ILE A 227 7.12 14.83 7.18
C ILE A 227 8.31 15.48 6.47
N THR A 228 9.47 14.81 6.52
CA THR A 228 10.59 15.05 5.63
C THR A 228 10.77 13.84 4.74
N LEU A 229 10.93 14.04 3.44
CA LEU A 229 11.29 12.99 2.49
C LEU A 229 12.78 13.06 2.17
N ARG A 230 13.41 11.89 2.12
CA ARG A 230 14.81 11.72 1.68
C ARG A 230 14.86 10.72 0.54
N TYR A 231 15.72 10.97 -0.41
CA TYR A 231 15.91 10.14 -1.59
C TYR A 231 17.34 9.66 -1.69
N VAL A 232 17.52 8.35 -1.89
CA VAL A 232 18.83 7.71 -2.13
C VAL A 232 18.68 6.81 -3.34
N ALA A 233 19.25 7.20 -4.46
CA ALA A 233 19.08 6.46 -5.72
C ALA A 233 20.32 6.62 -6.63
N PRO A 234 20.57 5.64 -7.54
CA PRO A 234 21.52 5.84 -8.62
C PRO A 234 21.18 7.09 -9.45
N LYS A 235 22.16 7.79 -9.98
CA LYS A 235 21.99 9.07 -10.72
C LYS A 235 20.94 9.01 -11.85
N ASN A 236 20.81 7.87 -12.50
CA ASN A 236 19.85 7.64 -13.60
C ASN A 236 18.47 7.14 -13.11
N LEU A 237 18.30 6.91 -11.79
CA LEU A 237 17.09 6.38 -11.17
C LEU A 237 16.49 7.30 -10.09
N HIS A 238 16.84 8.59 -10.12
CA HIS A 238 16.28 9.60 -9.21
C HIS A 238 14.77 9.72 -9.33
N MET A 239 14.15 10.25 -8.28
CA MET A 239 12.73 10.56 -8.28
C MET A 239 12.38 11.50 -9.43
N PRO A 240 11.32 11.19 -10.23
CA PRO A 240 10.92 12.04 -11.35
C PRO A 240 10.60 13.48 -10.92
N ALA A 241 11.02 14.44 -11.75
CA ALA A 241 10.87 15.87 -11.45
C ALA A 241 9.42 16.29 -11.18
N GLU A 242 8.44 15.66 -11.84
CA GLU A 242 7.02 15.91 -11.62
C GLU A 242 6.56 15.48 -10.22
N ILE A 243 7.14 14.41 -9.65
CA ILE A 243 6.84 13.96 -8.29
C ILE A 243 7.48 14.92 -7.28
N VAL A 244 8.76 15.25 -7.49
CA VAL A 244 9.50 16.22 -6.64
C VAL A 244 8.77 17.56 -6.60
N SER A 245 8.36 18.07 -7.77
CA SER A 245 7.62 19.34 -7.88
C SER A 245 6.25 19.28 -7.19
N TYR A 246 5.53 18.17 -7.36
CA TYR A 246 4.25 17.97 -6.66
C TYR A 246 4.43 17.97 -5.14
N VAL A 247 5.39 17.23 -4.62
CA VAL A 247 5.69 17.16 -3.18
C VAL A 247 6.13 18.53 -2.64
N ALA A 248 6.98 19.25 -3.38
CA ALA A 248 7.41 20.62 -3.04
C ALA A 248 6.25 21.60 -3.00
N SER A 249 5.29 21.50 -3.95
CA SER A 249 4.08 22.34 -3.97
C SER A 249 3.18 22.19 -2.74
N LYS A 250 3.35 21.09 -1.99
CA LYS A 250 2.66 20.81 -0.72
C LYS A 250 3.45 21.24 0.52
N GLY A 251 4.59 21.92 0.33
CA GLY A 251 5.43 22.42 1.42
C GLY A 251 6.23 21.35 2.16
N ILE A 252 6.40 20.17 1.57
CA ILE A 252 7.17 19.08 2.17
C ILE A 252 8.67 19.30 1.90
N LYS A 253 9.47 19.22 2.97
CA LYS A 253 10.93 19.23 2.86
C LYS A 253 11.42 17.96 2.16
N GLN A 254 12.33 18.13 1.18
CA GLN A 254 12.93 17.03 0.43
C GLN A 254 14.45 17.19 0.43
N GLU A 255 15.16 16.08 0.60
CA GLU A 255 16.63 16.01 0.64
C GLU A 255 17.10 14.83 -0.22
N GLU A 256 18.21 14.97 -0.93
CA GLU A 256 18.87 13.91 -1.69
C GLU A 256 20.21 13.56 -1.05
N PHE A 257 20.55 12.27 -1.05
CA PHE A 257 21.78 11.74 -0.50
C PHE A 257 22.42 10.74 -1.46
N ASP A 258 23.75 10.66 -1.44
CA ASP A 258 24.50 9.75 -2.30
C ASP A 258 24.63 8.34 -1.71
N SER A 259 24.38 8.17 -0.40
CA SER A 259 24.48 6.88 0.29
C SER A 259 23.38 6.68 1.34
N ILE A 260 23.14 5.42 1.70
CA ILE A 260 22.22 5.07 2.79
C ILE A 260 22.79 5.58 4.12
N GLU A 261 24.09 5.40 4.34
CA GLU A 261 24.81 5.77 5.55
C GLU A 261 24.63 7.24 5.90
N GLU A 262 24.69 8.14 4.89
CA GLU A 262 24.50 9.59 5.10
C GLU A 262 23.06 9.95 5.45
N ALA A 263 22.08 9.25 4.86
CA ALA A 263 20.66 9.51 5.08
C ALA A 263 20.13 8.91 6.39
N LEU A 264 20.79 7.87 6.92
CA LEU A 264 20.28 6.99 7.97
C LEU A 264 20.12 7.65 9.36
N PRO A 265 21.04 8.51 9.85
CA PRO A 265 21.05 8.94 11.26
C PRO A 265 19.73 9.54 11.76
N ASP A 266 19.01 10.27 10.91
CA ASP A 266 17.73 10.91 11.26
C ASP A 266 16.51 10.22 10.65
N THR A 267 16.70 9.08 10.01
CA THR A 267 15.63 8.33 9.35
C THR A 267 14.77 7.59 10.37
N ASP A 268 13.45 7.74 10.27
CA ASP A 268 12.46 6.99 11.06
C ASP A 268 11.89 5.82 10.27
N VAL A 269 11.78 5.98 8.95
CA VAL A 269 11.32 4.94 8.03
C VAL A 269 12.29 4.82 6.86
N LEU A 270 12.92 3.66 6.72
CA LEU A 270 13.75 3.32 5.57
C LEU A 270 12.93 2.45 4.61
N TYR A 271 12.49 3.05 3.51
CA TYR A 271 11.68 2.39 2.49
C TYR A 271 12.59 1.93 1.33
N MET A 272 12.93 0.63 1.35
CA MET A 272 13.79 0.02 0.35
C MET A 272 13.01 -0.45 -0.86
N THR A 273 13.56 -0.28 -2.05
CA THR A 273 13.03 -0.83 -3.29
C THR A 273 14.12 -1.57 -4.06
N ARG A 274 13.73 -2.59 -4.80
CA ARG A 274 14.66 -3.27 -5.72
C ARG A 274 14.91 -2.44 -6.98
N ILE A 275 16.04 -2.63 -7.64
CA ILE A 275 16.27 -2.16 -9.00
C ILE A 275 15.49 -3.08 -9.96
N GLN A 276 14.60 -2.50 -10.78
CA GLN A 276 13.64 -3.25 -11.61
C GLN A 276 14.26 -3.59 -12.97
N LYS A 277 14.92 -4.77 -13.09
CA LYS A 277 15.60 -5.21 -14.32
C LYS A 277 14.70 -5.09 -15.57
N GLU A 278 13.43 -5.43 -15.42
CA GLU A 278 12.43 -5.42 -16.49
C GLU A 278 12.07 -4.03 -17.04
N ARG A 279 12.62 -2.95 -16.45
CA ARG A 279 12.39 -1.56 -16.86
C ARG A 279 13.59 -0.93 -17.59
N PHE A 280 14.70 -1.65 -17.69
CA PHE A 280 15.90 -1.16 -18.38
C PHE A 280 15.88 -1.53 -19.85
N ALA A 281 16.44 -0.64 -20.70
CA ALA A 281 16.59 -0.88 -22.14
C ALA A 281 17.70 -1.89 -22.42
N SER A 282 18.73 -1.96 -21.58
CA SER A 282 19.85 -2.90 -21.72
C SER A 282 20.26 -3.55 -20.38
N GLU A 283 20.93 -4.69 -20.49
CA GLU A 283 21.46 -5.39 -19.31
C GLU A 283 22.68 -4.66 -18.70
N GLU A 284 23.43 -3.93 -19.51
CA GLU A 284 24.57 -3.10 -19.09
C GLU A 284 24.12 -1.97 -18.18
N GLU A 285 23.06 -1.24 -18.56
CA GLU A 285 22.47 -0.19 -17.75
C GLU A 285 21.97 -0.74 -16.40
N TYR A 286 21.34 -1.89 -16.40
CA TYR A 286 20.89 -2.56 -15.17
C TYR A 286 22.08 -2.90 -14.28
N LYS A 287 23.13 -3.56 -14.83
CA LYS A 287 24.34 -3.95 -14.08
C LYS A 287 25.06 -2.76 -13.46
N ALA A 288 25.04 -1.60 -14.14
CA ALA A 288 25.63 -0.37 -13.60
C ALA A 288 24.96 0.15 -12.34
N CYS A 289 23.67 -0.16 -12.13
CA CYS A 289 22.91 0.27 -10.96
C CYS A 289 22.76 -0.84 -9.91
N PHE A 290 22.87 -2.09 -10.35
CA PHE A 290 22.61 -3.26 -9.50
C PHE A 290 23.62 -3.36 -8.34
N GLY A 291 23.11 -3.52 -7.11
CA GLY A 291 23.93 -3.70 -5.92
C GLY A 291 24.57 -2.43 -5.36
N GLN A 292 24.27 -1.24 -5.91
CA GLN A 292 24.81 0.02 -5.37
C GLN A 292 24.29 0.34 -3.98
N PHE A 293 23.01 0.01 -3.70
CA PHE A 293 22.36 0.29 -2.41
C PHE A 293 21.86 -1.01 -1.79
N VAL A 294 22.69 -1.61 -0.94
CA VAL A 294 22.38 -2.85 -0.23
C VAL A 294 22.38 -2.57 1.27
N LEU A 295 21.24 -2.73 1.89
CA LEU A 295 21.13 -2.62 3.34
C LEU A 295 21.77 -3.84 4.01
N THR A 296 22.81 -3.60 4.82
CA THR A 296 23.55 -4.62 5.54
C THR A 296 23.44 -4.43 7.06
N PRO A 297 23.74 -5.46 7.88
CA PRO A 297 23.82 -5.29 9.35
C PRO A 297 24.79 -4.18 9.78
N HIS A 298 25.89 -3.99 9.03
CA HIS A 298 26.84 -2.91 9.32
C HIS A 298 26.22 -1.52 9.16
N ILE A 299 25.50 -1.27 8.06
CA ILE A 299 24.81 0.00 7.84
C ILE A 299 23.77 0.23 8.93
N MET A 300 23.06 -0.81 9.35
CA MET A 300 22.04 -0.72 10.41
C MET A 300 22.59 -0.28 11.77
N THR A 301 23.88 -0.36 12.01
CA THR A 301 24.48 0.15 13.28
C THR A 301 24.33 1.66 13.45
N GLY A 302 24.17 2.41 12.35
CA GLY A 302 23.90 3.86 12.35
C GLY A 302 22.42 4.23 12.46
N ALA A 303 21.52 3.26 12.52
CA ALA A 303 20.07 3.51 12.53
C ALA A 303 19.55 3.95 13.90
N LYS A 304 18.47 4.74 13.90
CA LYS A 304 17.72 5.01 15.12
C LYS A 304 17.15 3.71 15.71
N GLN A 305 17.12 3.58 17.03
CA GLN A 305 16.61 2.39 17.72
C GLN A 305 15.17 2.01 17.33
N LYS A 306 14.32 3.00 17.03
CA LYS A 306 12.92 2.80 16.63
C LYS A 306 12.68 2.89 15.12
N MET A 307 13.76 2.97 14.31
CA MET A 307 13.60 3.02 12.86
C MET A 307 12.95 1.73 12.36
N VAL A 308 12.02 1.86 11.41
CA VAL A 308 11.44 0.72 10.71
C VAL A 308 11.96 0.62 9.28
N VAL A 309 12.24 -0.61 8.84
CA VAL A 309 12.61 -0.91 7.46
C VAL A 309 11.40 -1.49 6.74
N MET A 310 11.03 -0.89 5.62
CA MET A 310 9.89 -1.29 4.81
C MET A 310 10.34 -1.66 3.39
N HIS A 311 9.59 -2.58 2.77
CA HIS A 311 9.84 -2.98 1.40
C HIS A 311 8.54 -3.46 0.73
N PRO A 312 8.16 -2.95 -0.46
CA PRO A 312 6.91 -3.35 -1.13
C PRO A 312 6.96 -4.75 -1.73
N LEU A 313 8.14 -5.40 -1.71
CA LEU A 313 8.41 -6.72 -2.29
C LEU A 313 8.22 -6.77 -3.83
N PRO A 314 8.89 -7.74 -4.52
CA PRO A 314 9.80 -8.76 -3.96
C PRO A 314 11.15 -8.18 -3.55
N ARG A 315 11.80 -8.77 -2.55
CA ARG A 315 13.23 -8.59 -2.29
C ARG A 315 14.02 -9.48 -3.24
N VAL A 316 15.21 -9.02 -3.62
CA VAL A 316 16.21 -9.83 -4.35
C VAL A 316 17.50 -9.91 -3.52
N ASN A 317 18.29 -8.83 -3.47
CA ASN A 317 19.57 -8.79 -2.75
C ASN A 317 19.87 -7.40 -2.16
N GLU A 318 18.93 -6.48 -2.21
CA GLU A 318 19.06 -5.13 -1.67
C GLU A 318 18.90 -5.05 -0.13
N ILE A 319 18.55 -6.16 0.52
CA ILE A 319 18.54 -6.33 1.98
C ILE A 319 19.18 -7.68 2.32
N ARG A 320 20.24 -7.65 3.12
CA ARG A 320 21.01 -8.82 3.55
C ARG A 320 20.91 -9.06 5.06
#